data_ce1ee55d32f2c9110ab89f05ed0c7d6e
#
_entry.id   ce1ee55d32f2c9110ab89f05ed0c7d6e
#
_cell.length_a   1.000
_cell.length_b   1.000
_cell.length_c   1.000
_cell.angle_alpha   90.00
_cell.angle_beta   90.00
_cell.angle_gamma   90.00
#
_symmetry.space_group_name_H-M   'P 1'
#
loop_
_entity.id
_entity.type
_entity.pdbx_description
1 polymer ?
#
loop_
_entity_poly.entity_id
_entity_poly.type
_entity_poly.pdbx_seq_one_letter_code
_entity_poly.pdbx_strand_id
1 'polypeptide(L)'
;MRIVVTGGSGNVGTALLRCLAGSGRHHVVGVSRRRPPDVPPYDAAEWVCVDVGAKDAIPALRDAFAGADAVVHLAWAISPSHDRDRRRRTNQNGTAAVVAAVRAAGVGHLVHQSSVGSYAPGPGRTVDESWPVTGIETSSYSVDKAAAEVIVARAEDQVTVARVRPALIFQDAAASDVAQYFAGPLVPRLLIRRGVLRFAPLPAALAFQVVHADDVARALELILTQRAGGAFNVAAQPIIDRDTWREVFGGVGPPVPPSALCAAAAATWRARLQPTEPGWLDMAVHAPFLDTGRIESIGWTPRHDARTVLGEFIDAMGRRDSHPGPLLHGRRRRRD
;
A
#
# COMPACT_ATOMS: atom_id res chain seq x y z
N MET A 1 -2.36 5.75 24.01
CA MET A 1 -3.46 5.02 23.37
C MET A 1 -3.04 3.57 23.15
N ARG A 2 -3.98 2.60 23.29
CA ARG A 2 -3.79 1.23 22.81
C ARG A 2 -4.22 1.16 21.34
N ILE A 3 -3.29 0.88 20.45
CA ILE A 3 -3.52 0.85 19.01
C ILE A 3 -3.27 -0.57 18.49
N VAL A 4 -4.23 -1.16 17.80
CA VAL A 4 -4.04 -2.47 17.16
C VAL A 4 -3.85 -2.29 15.66
N VAL A 5 -2.79 -2.88 15.11
CA VAL A 5 -2.41 -2.71 13.69
C VAL A 5 -2.45 -4.07 13.00
N THR A 6 -3.48 -4.32 12.18
CA THR A 6 -3.49 -5.52 11.32
C THR A 6 -2.58 -5.31 10.11
N GLY A 7 -1.81 -6.31 9.74
CA GLY A 7 -0.78 -6.14 8.72
C GLY A 7 0.43 -5.31 9.17
N GLY A 8 0.67 -5.23 10.49
CA GLY A 8 1.76 -4.45 11.10
C GLY A 8 3.16 -4.80 10.59
N SER A 9 3.36 -6.00 10.06
CA SER A 9 4.65 -6.43 9.48
C SER A 9 4.78 -6.16 7.97
N GLY A 10 3.80 -5.48 7.34
CA GLY A 10 3.84 -5.09 5.93
C GLY A 10 4.55 -3.76 5.68
N ASN A 11 4.55 -3.30 4.42
CA ASN A 11 5.20 -2.06 4.00
C ASN A 11 4.83 -0.86 4.90
N VAL A 12 3.57 -0.46 4.91
CA VAL A 12 3.11 0.67 5.72
C VAL A 12 3.10 0.33 7.22
N GLY A 13 2.82 -0.92 7.58
CA GLY A 13 2.84 -1.38 8.98
C GLY A 13 4.20 -1.18 9.63
N THR A 14 5.28 -1.53 8.95
CA THR A 14 6.66 -1.32 9.44
C THR A 14 6.97 0.16 9.64
N ALA A 15 6.56 1.02 8.71
CA ALA A 15 6.73 2.47 8.84
C ALA A 15 5.89 3.03 10.00
N LEU A 16 4.65 2.55 10.15
CA LEU A 16 3.78 2.97 11.26
C LEU A 16 4.35 2.56 12.61
N LEU A 17 4.87 1.33 12.73
CA LEU A 17 5.53 0.89 13.96
C LEU A 17 6.72 1.78 14.32
N ARG A 18 7.57 2.15 13.36
CA ARG A 18 8.67 3.11 13.59
C ARG A 18 8.16 4.46 14.09
N CYS A 19 7.09 4.97 13.45
CA CYS A 19 6.50 6.25 13.78
C CYS A 19 5.92 6.24 15.22
N LEU A 20 5.14 5.22 15.56
CA LEU A 20 4.50 5.10 16.88
C LEU A 20 5.52 4.83 18.00
N ALA A 21 6.53 4.00 17.77
CA ALA A 21 7.61 3.74 18.71
C ALA A 21 8.40 5.02 19.02
N GLY A 22 8.70 5.84 17.99
CA GLY A 22 9.42 7.09 18.17
C GLY A 22 8.68 8.13 19.04
N SER A 23 7.35 8.04 19.11
CA SER A 23 6.54 8.94 19.95
C SER A 23 6.52 8.54 21.43
N GLY A 24 6.76 7.27 21.77
CA GLY A 24 6.72 6.73 23.15
C GLY A 24 5.35 6.83 23.86
N ARG A 25 4.29 7.23 23.13
CA ARG A 25 2.97 7.55 23.70
C ARG A 25 1.92 6.46 23.50
N HIS A 26 2.26 5.40 22.77
CA HIS A 26 1.29 4.40 22.33
C HIS A 26 1.71 3.00 22.76
N HIS A 27 0.74 2.21 23.20
CA HIS A 27 0.87 0.77 23.35
C HIS A 27 0.38 0.11 22.06
N VAL A 28 1.27 -0.54 21.35
CA VAL A 28 0.98 -1.08 20.01
C VAL A 28 0.87 -2.59 20.03
N VAL A 29 -0.19 -3.12 19.44
CA VAL A 29 -0.39 -4.55 19.20
C VAL A 29 -0.41 -4.80 17.70
N GLY A 30 0.56 -5.53 17.20
CA GLY A 30 0.62 -5.95 15.81
C GLY A 30 -0.15 -7.25 15.59
N VAL A 31 -1.00 -7.28 14.56
CA VAL A 31 -1.68 -8.51 14.12
C VAL A 31 -1.12 -8.91 12.76
N SER A 32 -0.57 -10.11 12.69
CA SER A 32 -0.01 -10.66 11.46
C SER A 32 -0.17 -12.19 11.42
N ARG A 33 -0.02 -12.80 10.23
CA ARG A 33 -0.12 -14.27 10.08
C ARG A 33 1.01 -15.04 10.76
N ARG A 34 2.17 -14.39 10.94
CA ARG A 34 3.37 -14.96 11.57
C ARG A 34 4.01 -13.87 12.41
N ARG A 35 4.50 -14.25 13.59
CA ARG A 35 5.27 -13.33 14.43
C ARG A 35 6.52 -12.87 13.66
N PRO A 36 6.75 -11.56 13.51
CA PRO A 36 7.99 -11.06 12.96
C PRO A 36 9.16 -11.32 13.90
N PRO A 37 10.43 -11.19 13.44
CA PRO A 37 11.58 -11.30 14.32
C PRO A 37 11.58 -10.18 15.36
N ASP A 38 12.20 -10.45 16.50
CA ASP A 38 12.31 -9.53 17.63
C ASP A 38 13.47 -8.54 17.41
N VAL A 39 13.25 -7.62 16.49
CA VAL A 39 14.19 -6.55 16.08
C VAL A 39 13.41 -5.27 15.75
N PRO A 40 14.03 -4.07 15.85
CA PRO A 40 13.37 -2.83 15.46
C PRO A 40 12.82 -2.86 14.02
N PRO A 41 11.61 -2.33 13.81
CA PRO A 41 10.68 -1.73 14.78
C PRO A 41 9.67 -2.71 15.39
N TYR A 42 9.82 -4.03 15.15
CA TYR A 42 8.84 -5.05 15.53
C TYR A 42 8.87 -5.39 17.02
N ASP A 43 10.01 -5.20 17.68
CA ASP A 43 10.23 -5.37 19.13
C ASP A 43 9.49 -4.33 19.98
N ALA A 44 9.08 -3.22 19.36
CA ALA A 44 8.28 -2.18 20.01
C ALA A 44 6.78 -2.49 20.09
N ALA A 45 6.33 -3.65 19.61
CA ALA A 45 4.92 -4.04 19.60
C ALA A 45 4.71 -5.43 20.20
N GLU A 46 3.58 -5.63 20.86
CA GLU A 46 3.08 -6.97 21.17
C GLU A 46 2.52 -7.61 19.88
N TRP A 47 2.61 -8.95 19.76
CA TRP A 47 2.19 -9.60 18.52
C TRP A 47 1.15 -10.70 18.77
N VAL A 48 0.06 -10.61 17.99
CA VAL A 48 -1.00 -11.63 17.90
C VAL A 48 -0.97 -12.24 16.50
N CYS A 49 -0.87 -13.58 16.45
CA CYS A 49 -0.83 -14.30 15.17
C CYS A 49 -2.24 -14.67 14.72
N VAL A 50 -2.79 -13.93 13.75
CA VAL A 50 -4.10 -14.19 13.15
C VAL A 50 -4.03 -13.96 11.64
N ASP A 51 -4.57 -14.90 10.86
CA ASP A 51 -4.90 -14.68 9.45
C ASP A 51 -6.29 -14.05 9.37
N VAL A 52 -6.37 -12.77 9.03
CA VAL A 52 -7.65 -12.05 8.92
C VAL A 52 -8.62 -12.69 7.92
N GLY A 53 -8.10 -13.43 6.93
CA GLY A 53 -8.89 -14.16 5.94
C GLY A 53 -9.32 -15.57 6.35
N ALA A 54 -8.98 -16.03 7.56
CA ALA A 54 -9.45 -17.31 8.09
C ALA A 54 -10.95 -17.26 8.40
N LYS A 55 -11.63 -18.42 8.27
CA LYS A 55 -13.08 -18.49 8.49
C LYS A 55 -13.49 -18.20 9.94
N ASP A 56 -12.59 -18.44 10.88
CA ASP A 56 -12.73 -18.30 12.33
C ASP A 56 -11.92 -17.10 12.88
N ALA A 57 -11.56 -16.13 12.03
CA ALA A 57 -10.75 -15.00 12.45
C ALA A 57 -11.46 -14.07 13.47
N ILE A 58 -12.78 -13.95 13.40
CA ILE A 58 -13.53 -12.92 14.16
C ILE A 58 -13.31 -13.04 15.69
N PRO A 59 -13.44 -14.21 16.35
CA PRO A 59 -13.19 -14.31 17.79
C PRO A 59 -11.78 -13.88 18.18
N ALA A 60 -10.76 -14.36 17.48
CA ALA A 60 -9.35 -14.03 17.76
C ALA A 60 -9.05 -12.54 17.52
N LEU A 61 -9.64 -11.94 16.48
CA LEU A 61 -9.52 -10.50 16.23
C LEU A 61 -10.25 -9.68 17.30
N ARG A 62 -11.47 -10.08 17.72
CA ARG A 62 -12.20 -9.42 18.80
C ARG A 62 -11.37 -9.40 20.08
N ASP A 63 -10.77 -10.54 20.44
CA ASP A 63 -9.94 -10.63 21.66
C ASP A 63 -8.67 -9.78 21.55
N ALA A 64 -8.03 -9.73 20.38
CA ALA A 64 -6.91 -8.84 20.11
C ALA A 64 -7.29 -7.35 20.18
N PHE A 65 -8.52 -6.99 19.80
CA PHE A 65 -9.04 -5.62 19.78
C PHE A 65 -9.62 -5.18 21.12
N ALA A 66 -9.77 -6.08 22.09
CA ALA A 66 -10.33 -5.75 23.42
C ALA A 66 -9.53 -4.62 24.08
N GLY A 67 -10.24 -3.56 24.51
CA GLY A 67 -9.66 -2.38 25.13
C GLY A 67 -8.79 -1.51 24.21
N ALA A 68 -8.86 -1.70 22.89
CA ALA A 68 -8.17 -0.82 21.95
C ALA A 68 -8.90 0.52 21.79
N ASP A 69 -8.15 1.62 21.80
CA ASP A 69 -8.66 2.95 21.46
C ASP A 69 -8.92 3.08 19.95
N ALA A 70 -8.09 2.40 19.15
CA ALA A 70 -8.20 2.41 17.69
C ALA A 70 -7.66 1.12 17.05
N VAL A 71 -8.21 0.77 15.90
CA VAL A 71 -7.69 -0.28 15.01
C VAL A 71 -7.26 0.35 13.69
N VAL A 72 -6.02 0.05 13.27
CA VAL A 72 -5.49 0.41 11.95
C VAL A 72 -5.47 -0.85 11.08
N HIS A 73 -6.30 -0.85 10.04
CA HIS A 73 -6.42 -2.01 9.14
C HIS A 73 -5.55 -1.83 7.89
N LEU A 74 -4.35 -2.43 7.92
CA LEU A 74 -3.37 -2.45 6.82
C LEU A 74 -3.21 -3.82 6.17
N ALA A 75 -3.82 -4.87 6.73
CA ALA A 75 -3.70 -6.22 6.20
C ALA A 75 -4.30 -6.32 4.79
N TRP A 76 -3.44 -6.59 3.81
CA TRP A 76 -3.82 -6.65 2.41
C TRP A 76 -2.94 -7.65 1.64
N ALA A 77 -3.55 -8.48 0.79
CA ALA A 77 -2.84 -9.37 -0.11
C ALA A 77 -2.61 -8.66 -1.45
N ILE A 78 -1.44 -8.00 -1.58
CA ILE A 78 -1.06 -7.25 -2.78
C ILE A 78 -0.35 -8.12 -3.82
N SER A 79 0.22 -9.27 -3.41
CA SER A 79 1.00 -10.12 -4.33
C SER A 79 0.19 -10.47 -5.57
N PRO A 80 0.67 -10.14 -6.78
CA PRO A 80 0.05 -10.58 -8.01
C PRO A 80 -0.07 -12.09 -8.02
N SER A 81 -1.25 -12.60 -8.36
CA SER A 81 -1.54 -14.03 -8.36
C SER A 81 -2.71 -14.34 -9.27
N HIS A 82 -2.66 -15.48 -9.95
CA HIS A 82 -3.81 -16.02 -10.68
C HIS A 82 -4.92 -16.53 -9.72
N ASP A 83 -4.61 -16.73 -8.43
CA ASP A 83 -5.56 -17.15 -7.40
C ASP A 83 -6.34 -15.95 -6.84
N ARG A 84 -7.42 -15.60 -7.53
CA ARG A 84 -8.33 -14.51 -7.13
C ARG A 84 -9.06 -14.81 -5.82
N ASP A 85 -9.39 -16.06 -5.57
CA ASP A 85 -10.13 -16.46 -4.36
C ASP A 85 -9.28 -16.28 -3.11
N ARG A 86 -7.99 -16.60 -3.19
CA ARG A 86 -7.05 -16.34 -2.09
C ARG A 86 -6.93 -14.86 -1.78
N ARG A 87 -6.85 -14.00 -2.81
CA ARG A 87 -6.81 -12.54 -2.60
C ARG A 87 -8.10 -12.03 -1.98
N ARG A 88 -9.25 -12.44 -2.53
CA ARG A 88 -10.57 -12.05 -2.04
C ARG A 88 -10.79 -12.46 -0.58
N ARG A 89 -10.32 -13.65 -0.18
CA ARG A 89 -10.39 -14.08 1.22
C ARG A 89 -9.69 -13.10 2.16
N THR A 90 -8.48 -12.65 1.83
CA THR A 90 -7.77 -11.68 2.67
C THR A 90 -8.35 -10.28 2.53
N ASN A 91 -8.60 -9.82 1.31
CA ASN A 91 -8.91 -8.42 1.02
C ASN A 91 -10.35 -8.05 1.37
N GLN A 92 -11.32 -8.85 0.95
CA GLN A 92 -12.73 -8.56 1.19
C GLN A 92 -13.24 -9.24 2.46
N ASN A 93 -13.09 -10.58 2.57
CA ASN A 93 -13.59 -11.31 3.74
C ASN A 93 -12.80 -10.95 5.00
N GLY A 94 -11.47 -10.76 4.88
CA GLY A 94 -10.64 -10.30 5.99
C GLY A 94 -11.01 -8.89 6.47
N THR A 95 -11.29 -7.95 5.55
CA THR A 95 -11.80 -6.63 5.91
C THR A 95 -13.16 -6.73 6.61
N ALA A 96 -14.05 -7.60 6.13
CA ALA A 96 -15.35 -7.83 6.78
C ALA A 96 -15.18 -8.42 8.20
N ALA A 97 -14.24 -9.36 8.37
CA ALA A 97 -13.94 -9.92 9.70
C ALA A 97 -13.36 -8.87 10.65
N VAL A 98 -12.48 -7.98 10.18
CA VAL A 98 -11.95 -6.86 10.97
C VAL A 98 -13.07 -5.91 11.38
N VAL A 99 -13.96 -5.51 10.47
CA VAL A 99 -15.11 -4.65 10.76
C VAL A 99 -16.02 -5.29 11.82
N ALA A 100 -16.35 -6.57 11.66
CA ALA A 100 -17.16 -7.30 12.63
C ALA A 100 -16.50 -7.36 14.02
N ALA A 101 -15.20 -7.62 14.07
CA ALA A 101 -14.43 -7.67 15.32
C ALA A 101 -14.30 -6.30 15.98
N VAL A 102 -14.11 -5.21 15.23
CA VAL A 102 -14.09 -3.83 15.72
C VAL A 102 -15.40 -3.49 16.43
N ARG A 103 -16.55 -3.80 15.80
CA ARG A 103 -17.88 -3.58 16.39
C ARG A 103 -18.08 -4.44 17.65
N ALA A 104 -17.73 -5.73 17.57
CA ALA A 104 -17.90 -6.66 18.69
C ALA A 104 -17.00 -6.34 19.90
N ALA A 105 -15.84 -5.72 19.69
CA ALA A 105 -14.92 -5.29 20.74
C ALA A 105 -15.22 -3.88 21.27
N GLY A 106 -16.18 -3.14 20.68
CA GLY A 106 -16.54 -1.79 21.08
C GLY A 106 -15.45 -0.74 20.78
N VAL A 107 -14.61 -0.96 19.76
CA VAL A 107 -13.55 -0.02 19.38
C VAL A 107 -14.17 1.20 18.71
N GLY A 108 -13.84 2.39 19.22
CA GLY A 108 -14.46 3.64 18.77
C GLY A 108 -13.84 4.25 17.49
N HIS A 109 -12.69 3.80 17.04
CA HIS A 109 -12.01 4.36 15.87
C HIS A 109 -11.39 3.27 14.98
N LEU A 110 -11.75 3.26 13.69
CA LEU A 110 -11.19 2.37 12.67
C LEU A 110 -10.51 3.20 11.57
N VAL A 111 -9.22 3.00 11.37
CA VAL A 111 -8.48 3.61 10.25
C VAL A 111 -8.18 2.53 9.22
N HIS A 112 -8.78 2.65 8.04
CA HIS A 112 -8.58 1.70 6.94
C HIS A 112 -7.66 2.29 5.87
N GLN A 113 -6.61 1.57 5.50
CA GLN A 113 -5.78 1.96 4.37
C GLN A 113 -6.40 1.48 3.06
N SER A 114 -6.99 2.43 2.34
CA SER A 114 -7.45 2.26 0.97
C SER A 114 -6.31 2.53 -0.04
N SER A 115 -6.58 3.17 -1.16
CA SER A 115 -5.61 3.47 -2.23
C SER A 115 -6.21 4.46 -3.22
N VAL A 116 -5.39 5.20 -3.95
CA VAL A 116 -5.80 5.90 -5.18
C VAL A 116 -6.51 4.95 -6.16
N GLY A 117 -6.14 3.68 -6.15
CA GLY A 117 -6.79 2.66 -6.98
C GLY A 117 -8.25 2.37 -6.64
N SER A 118 -8.80 2.86 -5.52
CA SER A 118 -10.22 2.71 -5.21
C SER A 118 -11.12 3.67 -6.01
N TYR A 119 -10.56 4.73 -6.56
CA TYR A 119 -11.31 5.72 -7.33
C TYR A 119 -11.75 5.22 -8.71
N ALA A 120 -12.82 5.83 -9.21
CA ALA A 120 -13.21 5.73 -10.62
C ALA A 120 -12.10 6.27 -11.54
N PRO A 121 -12.05 5.84 -12.80
CA PRO A 121 -11.11 6.38 -13.77
C PRO A 121 -11.17 7.91 -13.84
N GLY A 122 -10.01 8.57 -13.90
CA GLY A 122 -9.89 10.03 -14.01
C GLY A 122 -8.49 10.43 -14.51
N PRO A 123 -8.05 9.91 -15.67
CA PRO A 123 -6.70 10.16 -16.18
C PRO A 123 -6.46 11.66 -16.36
N GLY A 124 -5.32 12.15 -15.83
CA GLY A 124 -4.94 13.55 -15.92
C GLY A 124 -5.75 14.52 -15.04
N ARG A 125 -6.71 14.03 -14.25
CA ARG A 125 -7.54 14.86 -13.35
C ARG A 125 -7.01 14.79 -11.93
N THR A 126 -6.90 15.94 -11.27
CA THR A 126 -6.71 16.01 -9.81
C THR A 126 -8.07 16.00 -9.14
N VAL A 127 -8.27 15.07 -8.19
CA VAL A 127 -9.55 14.82 -7.52
C VAL A 127 -9.42 14.88 -6.00
N ASP A 128 -10.44 15.40 -5.36
CA ASP A 128 -10.60 15.35 -3.92
C ASP A 128 -11.27 14.03 -3.46
N GLU A 129 -11.55 13.92 -2.17
CA GLU A 129 -12.11 12.71 -1.56
C GLU A 129 -13.58 12.45 -1.93
N SER A 130 -14.26 13.40 -2.58
CA SER A 130 -15.65 13.25 -3.05
C SER A 130 -15.75 12.51 -4.40
N TRP A 131 -14.61 12.30 -5.11
CA TRP A 131 -14.59 11.58 -6.38
C TRP A 131 -15.13 10.15 -6.22
N PRO A 132 -15.91 9.63 -7.18
CA PRO A 132 -16.53 8.30 -7.08
C PRO A 132 -15.53 7.17 -6.80
N VAL A 133 -15.91 6.26 -5.90
CA VAL A 133 -15.10 5.10 -5.46
C VAL A 133 -15.70 3.83 -6.05
N THR A 134 -15.54 3.65 -7.36
CA THR A 134 -16.03 2.47 -8.09
C THR A 134 -14.90 1.51 -8.45
N GLY A 135 -13.68 1.96 -8.33
CA GLY A 135 -12.50 1.24 -8.85
C GLY A 135 -12.43 1.29 -10.39
N ILE A 136 -11.37 0.69 -10.92
CA ILE A 136 -11.12 0.49 -12.33
C ILE A 136 -11.38 -0.98 -12.64
N GLU A 137 -12.39 -1.27 -13.42
CA GLU A 137 -12.97 -2.62 -13.62
C GLU A 137 -11.95 -3.66 -14.11
N THR A 138 -11.03 -3.26 -14.96
CA THR A 138 -9.97 -4.12 -15.51
C THR A 138 -8.90 -4.52 -14.48
N SER A 139 -8.82 -3.81 -13.33
CA SER A 139 -7.87 -4.07 -12.25
C SER A 139 -8.54 -4.76 -11.07
N SER A 140 -8.22 -6.03 -10.84
CA SER A 140 -8.73 -6.76 -9.69
C SER A 140 -8.33 -6.13 -8.34
N TYR A 141 -7.16 -5.49 -8.26
CA TYR A 141 -6.74 -4.72 -7.09
C TYR A 141 -7.66 -3.53 -6.84
N SER A 142 -7.96 -2.80 -7.89
CA SER A 142 -8.81 -1.61 -7.84
C SER A 142 -10.24 -1.96 -7.38
N VAL A 143 -10.83 -3.00 -7.99
CA VAL A 143 -12.15 -3.52 -7.62
C VAL A 143 -12.17 -4.00 -6.15
N ASP A 144 -11.14 -4.72 -5.70
CA ASP A 144 -11.04 -5.17 -4.31
C ASP A 144 -10.94 -3.98 -3.34
N LYS A 145 -10.20 -2.91 -3.69
CA LYS A 145 -10.09 -1.71 -2.85
C LYS A 145 -11.40 -0.95 -2.73
N ALA A 146 -12.12 -0.76 -3.84
CA ALA A 146 -13.45 -0.16 -3.81
C ALA A 146 -14.44 -0.99 -2.98
N ALA A 147 -14.44 -2.31 -3.16
CA ALA A 147 -15.28 -3.21 -2.36
C ALA A 147 -14.96 -3.16 -0.86
N ALA A 148 -13.68 -3.06 -0.49
CA ALA A 148 -13.26 -2.93 0.90
C ALA A 148 -13.77 -1.62 1.53
N GLU A 149 -13.78 -0.49 0.81
CA GLU A 149 -14.35 0.76 1.31
C GLU A 149 -15.86 0.65 1.59
N VAL A 150 -16.61 -0.06 0.73
CA VAL A 150 -18.04 -0.35 0.98
C VAL A 150 -18.22 -1.21 2.23
N ILE A 151 -17.34 -2.19 2.47
CA ILE A 151 -17.39 -3.03 3.68
C ILE A 151 -17.12 -2.19 4.93
N VAL A 152 -16.08 -1.35 4.89
CA VAL A 152 -15.67 -0.50 6.02
C VAL A 152 -16.73 0.55 6.34
N ALA A 153 -17.44 1.09 5.34
CA ALA A 153 -18.54 2.03 5.54
C ALA A 153 -19.69 1.49 6.42
N ARG A 154 -19.86 0.17 6.49
CA ARG A 154 -20.87 -0.47 7.33
C ARG A 154 -20.63 -0.31 8.84
N ALA A 155 -19.45 0.19 9.23
CA ALA A 155 -19.14 0.46 10.63
C ALA A 155 -19.47 1.91 11.06
N GLU A 156 -19.76 2.81 10.12
CA GLU A 156 -19.87 4.26 10.38
C GLU A 156 -21.05 4.64 11.28
N ASP A 157 -22.02 3.76 11.46
CA ASP A 157 -23.12 3.92 12.39
C ASP A 157 -22.69 3.85 13.87
N GLN A 158 -21.57 3.20 14.18
CA GLN A 158 -21.09 2.93 15.54
C GLN A 158 -19.64 3.33 15.78
N VAL A 159 -18.86 3.50 14.73
CA VAL A 159 -17.41 3.68 14.78
C VAL A 159 -17.00 4.90 13.95
N THR A 160 -16.15 5.76 14.50
CA THR A 160 -15.48 6.75 13.67
C THR A 160 -14.57 6.05 12.68
N VAL A 161 -14.83 6.18 11.38
CA VAL A 161 -14.07 5.51 10.33
C VAL A 161 -13.25 6.53 9.54
N ALA A 162 -11.95 6.30 9.43
CA ALA A 162 -11.08 7.01 8.50
C ALA A 162 -10.64 6.08 7.36
N ARG A 163 -10.66 6.58 6.12
CA ARG A 163 -10.15 5.92 4.93
C ARG A 163 -8.97 6.69 4.39
N VAL A 164 -7.80 6.12 4.45
CA VAL A 164 -6.59 6.74 3.90
C VAL A 164 -6.37 6.22 2.48
N ARG A 165 -6.37 7.12 1.50
CA ARG A 165 -6.20 6.82 0.07
C ARG A 165 -4.85 7.32 -0.41
N PRO A 166 -3.78 6.56 -0.21
CA PRO A 166 -2.45 6.98 -0.65
C PRO A 166 -2.26 6.75 -2.16
N ALA A 167 -1.36 7.54 -2.73
CA ALA A 167 -0.71 7.27 -3.99
C ALA A 167 0.18 6.01 -3.91
N LEU A 168 1.07 5.76 -4.86
CA LEU A 168 2.01 4.64 -4.81
C LEU A 168 2.98 4.81 -3.64
N ILE A 169 2.99 3.83 -2.72
CA ILE A 169 3.77 3.92 -1.48
C ILE A 169 5.11 3.22 -1.66
N PHE A 170 6.19 3.97 -1.53
CA PHE A 170 7.55 3.47 -1.65
C PHE A 170 8.36 3.69 -0.37
N GLN A 171 9.26 2.76 -0.09
CA GLN A 171 10.39 2.85 0.83
C GLN A 171 11.43 1.80 0.45
N ASP A 172 12.68 2.04 0.76
CA ASP A 172 13.81 1.14 0.48
C ASP A 172 13.56 -0.28 0.98
N ALA A 173 13.06 -0.38 2.19
CA ALA A 173 12.80 -1.64 2.87
C ALA A 173 11.84 -2.56 2.10
N ALA A 174 10.90 -2.02 1.34
CA ALA A 174 9.93 -2.77 0.55
C ALA A 174 10.40 -3.05 -0.89
N ALA A 175 11.52 -2.49 -1.32
CA ALA A 175 11.96 -2.53 -2.71
C ALA A 175 12.17 -3.96 -3.24
N SER A 176 12.71 -4.86 -2.41
CA SER A 176 12.92 -6.26 -2.80
C SER A 176 11.61 -7.02 -3.02
N ASP A 177 10.60 -6.78 -2.16
CA ASP A 177 9.27 -7.42 -2.29
C ASP A 177 8.54 -6.89 -3.52
N VAL A 178 8.57 -5.57 -3.74
CA VAL A 178 7.94 -4.94 -4.91
C VAL A 178 8.60 -5.41 -6.20
N ALA A 179 9.94 -5.49 -6.24
CA ALA A 179 10.66 -6.05 -7.38
C ALA A 179 10.23 -7.50 -7.67
N GLN A 180 10.09 -8.32 -6.63
CA GLN A 180 9.65 -9.71 -6.78
C GLN A 180 8.19 -9.79 -7.27
N TYR A 181 7.32 -8.93 -6.77
CA TYR A 181 5.89 -8.96 -7.11
C TYR A 181 5.62 -8.42 -8.51
N PHE A 182 6.29 -7.37 -8.93
CA PHE A 182 5.96 -6.67 -10.18
C PHE A 182 6.93 -6.95 -11.33
N ALA A 183 8.23 -7.06 -11.08
CA ALA A 183 9.19 -7.42 -12.12
C ALA A 183 9.29 -8.94 -12.33
N GLY A 184 9.01 -9.72 -11.28
CA GLY A 184 9.11 -11.17 -11.31
C GLY A 184 10.56 -11.67 -11.33
N PRO A 185 10.75 -13.00 -11.30
CA PRO A 185 12.08 -13.60 -11.21
C PRO A 185 12.88 -13.53 -12.52
N LEU A 186 12.22 -13.26 -13.65
CA LEU A 186 12.84 -13.25 -14.98
C LEU A 186 13.48 -11.92 -15.36
N VAL A 187 13.12 -10.82 -14.67
CA VAL A 187 13.73 -9.51 -14.93
C VAL A 187 15.07 -9.42 -14.16
N PRO A 188 16.20 -9.36 -14.86
CA PRO A 188 17.50 -9.18 -14.22
C PRO A 188 17.52 -7.83 -13.47
N ARG A 189 17.89 -7.83 -12.19
CA ARG A 189 17.98 -6.60 -11.39
C ARG A 189 18.94 -5.56 -11.97
N LEU A 190 19.89 -6.02 -12.80
CA LEU A 190 20.79 -5.14 -13.54
C LEU A 190 20.02 -4.18 -14.46
N LEU A 191 18.87 -4.59 -14.95
CA LEU A 191 18.00 -3.74 -15.79
C LEU A 191 17.21 -2.70 -14.96
N ILE A 192 17.13 -2.88 -13.63
CA ILE A 192 16.48 -1.97 -12.70
C ILE A 192 17.56 -1.05 -12.08
N ARG A 193 18.23 -0.26 -12.92
CA ARG A 193 19.24 0.72 -12.50
C ARG A 193 19.00 2.03 -13.23
N ARG A 194 19.28 3.14 -12.59
CA ARG A 194 19.11 4.49 -13.18
C ARG A 194 19.74 4.58 -14.57
N GLY A 195 20.96 4.10 -14.75
CA GLY A 195 21.66 4.11 -16.02
C GLY A 195 21.01 3.32 -17.16
N VAL A 196 20.10 2.38 -16.86
CA VAL A 196 19.31 1.62 -17.83
C VAL A 196 17.92 2.22 -17.99
N LEU A 197 17.29 2.62 -16.89
CA LEU A 197 15.94 3.18 -16.88
C LEU A 197 15.84 4.52 -17.60
N ARG A 198 16.95 5.24 -17.79
CA ARG A 198 17.00 6.43 -18.65
C ARG A 198 16.64 6.16 -20.12
N PHE A 199 16.67 4.90 -20.55
CA PHE A 199 16.26 4.48 -21.90
C PHE A 199 14.92 3.73 -21.90
N ALA A 200 14.25 3.59 -20.74
CA ALA A 200 13.00 2.86 -20.65
C ALA A 200 11.94 3.46 -21.57
N PRO A 201 11.33 2.65 -22.45
CA PRO A 201 10.21 3.11 -23.24
C PRO A 201 8.98 3.31 -22.31
N LEU A 202 8.49 4.54 -22.24
CA LEU A 202 7.39 4.92 -21.35
C LEU A 202 6.21 5.48 -22.12
N PRO A 203 4.97 5.35 -21.61
CA PRO A 203 3.82 6.00 -22.23
C PRO A 203 4.03 7.49 -22.40
N ALA A 204 3.54 8.06 -23.51
CA ALA A 204 3.59 9.52 -23.73
C ALA A 204 2.87 10.27 -22.61
N ALA A 205 1.74 9.74 -22.15
CA ALA A 205 0.92 10.27 -21.07
C ALA A 205 1.29 9.65 -19.68
N LEU A 206 2.55 9.20 -19.51
CA LEU A 206 2.96 8.71 -18.18
C LEU A 206 2.84 9.82 -17.16
N ALA A 207 2.00 9.63 -16.15
CA ALA A 207 1.90 10.49 -15.00
C ALA A 207 1.31 9.74 -13.82
N PHE A 208 1.95 9.81 -12.66
CA PHE A 208 1.49 9.18 -11.42
C PHE A 208 2.06 9.93 -10.21
N GLN A 209 1.47 9.70 -9.06
CA GLN A 209 1.97 10.22 -7.79
C GLN A 209 2.57 9.09 -6.94
N VAL A 210 3.52 9.48 -6.11
CA VAL A 210 4.14 8.60 -5.11
C VAL A 210 4.08 9.26 -3.74
N VAL A 211 4.33 8.46 -2.70
CA VAL A 211 4.48 8.95 -1.33
C VAL A 211 5.42 8.02 -0.57
N HIS A 212 6.24 8.56 0.32
CA HIS A 212 7.08 7.73 1.19
C HIS A 212 6.26 7.03 2.27
N ALA A 213 6.60 5.78 2.60
CA ALA A 213 5.87 5.02 3.61
C ALA A 213 5.87 5.71 5.00
N ASP A 214 6.93 6.42 5.37
CA ASP A 214 6.99 7.18 6.62
C ASP A 214 6.06 8.41 6.59
N ASP A 215 5.81 9.02 5.43
CA ASP A 215 4.84 10.10 5.30
C ASP A 215 3.40 9.58 5.44
N VAL A 216 3.11 8.39 4.90
CA VAL A 216 1.83 7.70 5.15
C VAL A 216 1.68 7.33 6.63
N ALA A 217 2.73 6.85 7.28
CA ALA A 217 2.73 6.54 8.71
C ALA A 217 2.40 7.76 9.57
N ARG A 218 2.95 8.94 9.24
CA ARG A 218 2.64 10.20 9.92
C ARG A 218 1.21 10.65 9.68
N ALA A 219 0.67 10.45 8.48
CA ALA A 219 -0.74 10.71 8.20
C ALA A 219 -1.64 9.83 9.06
N LEU A 220 -1.32 8.54 9.17
CA LEU A 220 -2.04 7.60 10.05
C LEU A 220 -1.96 8.00 11.52
N GLU A 221 -0.77 8.37 12.04
CA GLU A 221 -0.60 8.81 13.42
C GLU A 221 -1.41 10.09 13.70
N LEU A 222 -1.41 11.04 12.78
CA LEU A 222 -2.17 12.29 12.90
C LEU A 222 -3.68 12.02 12.96
N ILE A 223 -4.19 11.19 12.05
CA ILE A 223 -5.59 10.76 12.02
C ILE A 223 -5.97 10.06 13.34
N LEU A 224 -5.10 9.19 13.86
CA LEU A 224 -5.32 8.49 15.12
C LEU A 224 -5.38 9.47 16.30
N THR A 225 -4.43 10.38 16.41
CA THR A 225 -4.33 11.33 17.53
C THR A 225 -5.47 12.33 17.56
N GLN A 226 -5.95 12.75 16.39
CA GLN A 226 -7.10 13.66 16.26
C GLN A 226 -8.45 12.94 16.22
N ARG A 227 -8.46 11.60 16.20
CA ARG A 227 -9.67 10.79 15.99
C ARG A 227 -10.46 11.23 14.76
N ALA A 228 -9.75 11.61 13.70
CA ALA A 228 -10.37 12.14 12.49
C ALA A 228 -11.10 11.05 11.71
N GLY A 229 -12.29 11.35 11.20
CA GLY A 229 -13.09 10.48 10.35
C GLY A 229 -13.21 10.97 8.91
N GLY A 230 -13.73 10.11 8.04
CA GLY A 230 -13.90 10.40 6.61
C GLY A 230 -12.74 9.90 5.75
N ALA A 231 -12.64 10.37 4.50
CA ALA A 231 -11.59 9.98 3.60
C ALA A 231 -10.45 11.01 3.58
N PHE A 232 -9.21 10.57 3.32
CA PHE A 232 -8.01 11.39 3.26
C PHE A 232 -7.11 10.92 2.13
N ASN A 233 -6.87 11.77 1.15
CA ASN A 233 -5.88 11.57 0.10
C ASN A 233 -4.48 11.85 0.63
N VAL A 234 -3.51 11.01 0.26
CA VAL A 234 -2.12 11.16 0.73
C VAL A 234 -1.15 10.96 -0.44
N ALA A 235 -0.48 12.01 -0.86
CA ALA A 235 0.48 11.99 -1.97
C ALA A 235 1.59 13.02 -1.76
N ALA A 236 2.78 12.76 -2.30
CA ALA A 236 3.86 13.74 -2.36
C ALA A 236 3.89 14.43 -3.73
N GLN A 237 4.59 15.55 -3.79
CA GLN A 237 4.83 16.30 -5.01
C GLN A 237 6.31 16.20 -5.42
N PRO A 238 6.64 16.41 -6.71
CA PRO A 238 5.74 16.62 -7.83
C PRO A 238 5.08 15.35 -8.34
N ILE A 239 4.12 15.50 -9.26
CA ILE A 239 3.63 14.37 -10.08
C ILE A 239 4.83 13.85 -10.89
N ILE A 240 4.97 12.54 -10.95
CA ILE A 240 6.01 11.88 -11.75
C ILE A 240 5.48 11.71 -13.17
N ASP A 241 5.86 12.63 -14.03
CA ASP A 241 5.65 12.59 -15.47
C ASP A 241 6.94 12.22 -16.24
N ARG A 242 6.93 12.33 -17.56
CA ARG A 242 8.12 12.01 -18.37
C ARG A 242 9.26 13.01 -18.16
N ASP A 243 8.98 14.25 -17.82
CA ASP A 243 10.01 15.26 -17.57
C ASP A 243 10.63 15.06 -16.20
N THR A 244 9.82 14.81 -15.18
CA THR A 244 10.29 14.42 -13.85
C THR A 244 11.09 13.10 -13.90
N TRP A 245 10.63 12.13 -14.72
CA TRP A 245 11.41 10.90 -14.95
C TRP A 245 12.78 11.18 -15.55
N ARG A 246 12.85 12.09 -16.55
CA ARG A 246 14.12 12.51 -17.16
C ARG A 246 15.05 13.16 -16.13
N GLU A 247 14.52 13.97 -15.23
CA GLU A 247 15.29 14.60 -14.15
C GLU A 247 15.89 13.53 -13.22
N VAL A 248 15.07 12.55 -12.78
CA VAL A 248 15.49 11.52 -11.82
C VAL A 248 16.50 10.54 -12.42
N PHE A 249 16.32 10.13 -13.68
CA PHE A 249 17.10 9.06 -14.31
C PHE A 249 18.11 9.52 -15.34
N GLY A 250 18.19 10.83 -15.64
CA GLY A 250 19.12 11.39 -16.62
C GLY A 250 18.74 11.11 -18.07
N GLY A 251 17.47 10.77 -18.33
CA GLY A 251 16.94 10.51 -19.66
C GLY A 251 15.59 9.81 -19.61
N VAL A 252 14.96 9.71 -20.78
CA VAL A 252 13.70 8.96 -20.97
C VAL A 252 13.72 8.34 -22.37
N GLY A 253 13.30 7.08 -22.46
CA GLY A 253 13.20 6.37 -23.75
C GLY A 253 12.08 6.89 -24.64
N PRO A 254 11.88 6.31 -25.83
CA PRO A 254 10.86 6.71 -26.76
C PRO A 254 9.47 6.54 -26.16
N PRO A 255 8.50 7.39 -26.57
CA PRO A 255 7.11 7.19 -26.17
C PRO A 255 6.54 5.93 -26.81
N VAL A 256 5.76 5.19 -26.01
CA VAL A 256 5.04 3.99 -26.48
C VAL A 256 3.54 4.15 -26.22
N PRO A 257 2.69 3.62 -27.09
CA PRO A 257 1.26 3.61 -26.84
C PRO A 257 0.93 2.77 -25.60
N PRO A 258 0.09 3.24 -24.67
CA PRO A 258 -0.35 2.44 -23.51
C PRO A 258 -0.94 1.08 -23.90
N SER A 259 -1.69 1.02 -25.01
CA SER A 259 -2.28 -0.22 -25.55
C SER A 259 -1.22 -1.28 -25.90
N ALA A 260 -0.06 -0.87 -26.43
CA ALA A 260 1.03 -1.79 -26.73
C ALA A 260 1.64 -2.40 -25.46
N LEU A 261 1.81 -1.59 -24.39
CA LEU A 261 2.27 -2.08 -23.10
C LEU A 261 1.25 -3.01 -22.45
N CYS A 262 -0.03 -2.66 -22.47
CA CYS A 262 -1.09 -3.51 -21.94
C CYS A 262 -1.19 -4.84 -22.71
N ALA A 263 -1.04 -4.82 -24.05
CA ALA A 263 -1.03 -6.03 -24.87
C ALA A 263 0.19 -6.93 -24.55
N ALA A 264 1.38 -6.35 -24.40
CA ALA A 264 2.59 -7.08 -24.02
C ALA A 264 2.48 -7.68 -22.60
N ALA A 265 1.94 -6.92 -21.65
CA ALA A 265 1.67 -7.41 -20.31
C ALA A 265 0.63 -8.54 -20.31
N ALA A 266 -0.44 -8.42 -21.11
CA ALA A 266 -1.44 -9.46 -21.23
C ALA A 266 -0.89 -10.76 -21.86
N ALA A 267 -0.05 -10.64 -22.88
CA ALA A 267 0.59 -11.79 -23.50
C ALA A 267 1.53 -12.52 -22.53
N THR A 268 2.41 -11.78 -21.85
CA THR A 268 3.36 -12.34 -20.89
C THR A 268 2.66 -12.90 -19.65
N TRP A 269 1.58 -12.30 -19.19
CA TRP A 269 0.74 -12.81 -18.11
C TRP A 269 0.06 -14.14 -18.49
N ARG A 270 -0.56 -14.21 -19.68
CA ARG A 270 -1.18 -15.46 -20.17
C ARG A 270 -0.16 -16.57 -20.34
N ALA A 271 1.05 -16.24 -20.82
CA ALA A 271 2.17 -17.17 -20.94
C ALA A 271 2.81 -17.53 -19.59
N ARG A 272 2.36 -16.95 -18.46
CA ARG A 272 2.93 -17.12 -17.10
C ARG A 272 4.41 -16.74 -16.98
N LEU A 273 4.90 -15.87 -17.87
CA LEU A 273 6.28 -15.39 -17.86
C LEU A 273 6.52 -14.32 -16.79
N GLN A 274 5.47 -13.63 -16.35
CA GLN A 274 5.53 -12.63 -15.29
C GLN A 274 4.25 -12.68 -14.42
N PRO A 275 4.32 -12.27 -13.13
CA PRO A 275 3.21 -12.43 -12.19
C PRO A 275 2.18 -11.30 -12.22
N THR A 276 2.48 -10.16 -12.90
CA THR A 276 1.67 -8.95 -12.82
C THR A 276 0.48 -8.97 -13.79
N GLU A 277 -0.73 -8.88 -13.26
CA GLU A 277 -1.95 -8.79 -14.05
C GLU A 277 -1.95 -7.49 -14.88
N PRO A 278 -2.41 -7.51 -16.16
CA PRO A 278 -2.47 -6.32 -17.03
C PRO A 278 -3.24 -5.14 -16.41
N GLY A 279 -4.22 -5.43 -15.59
CA GLY A 279 -5.01 -4.42 -14.86
C GLY A 279 -4.21 -3.48 -13.95
N TRP A 280 -2.97 -3.83 -13.57
CA TRP A 280 -2.08 -2.91 -12.87
C TRP A 280 -1.61 -1.77 -13.75
N LEU A 281 -1.26 -2.07 -15.03
CA LEU A 281 -0.87 -1.04 -16.00
C LEU A 281 -2.07 -0.16 -16.35
N ASP A 282 -3.22 -0.80 -16.54
CA ASP A 282 -4.45 -0.08 -16.84
C ASP A 282 -4.83 0.88 -15.70
N MET A 283 -4.73 0.42 -14.47
CA MET A 283 -4.90 1.28 -13.28
C MET A 283 -3.87 2.42 -13.25
N ALA A 284 -2.61 2.16 -13.55
CA ALA A 284 -1.57 3.19 -13.54
C ALA A 284 -1.81 4.29 -14.59
N VAL A 285 -2.47 3.96 -15.71
CA VAL A 285 -2.81 4.93 -16.78
C VAL A 285 -4.09 5.70 -16.48
N HIS A 286 -5.05 5.07 -15.80
CA HIS A 286 -6.40 5.62 -15.63
C HIS A 286 -6.68 6.19 -14.22
N ALA A 287 -5.82 5.94 -13.23
CA ALA A 287 -6.00 6.51 -11.89
C ALA A 287 -5.90 8.06 -11.93
N PRO A 288 -6.73 8.76 -11.17
CA PRO A 288 -6.63 10.20 -11.03
C PRO A 288 -5.41 10.60 -10.19
N PHE A 289 -5.06 11.89 -10.20
CA PHE A 289 -4.17 12.49 -9.21
C PHE A 289 -4.96 12.88 -7.97
N LEU A 290 -4.29 12.86 -6.84
CA LEU A 290 -4.87 13.13 -5.53
C LEU A 290 -4.65 14.59 -5.14
N ASP A 291 -5.73 15.30 -4.83
CA ASP A 291 -5.69 16.53 -4.05
C ASP A 291 -5.51 16.15 -2.57
N THR A 292 -4.52 16.73 -1.92
CA THR A 292 -4.17 16.45 -0.51
C THR A 292 -4.64 17.55 0.45
N GLY A 293 -5.39 18.53 -0.02
CA GLY A 293 -5.81 19.68 0.78
C GLY A 293 -6.53 19.30 2.08
N ARG A 294 -7.31 18.21 2.08
CA ARG A 294 -8.00 17.77 3.29
C ARG A 294 -7.05 17.25 4.38
N ILE A 295 -6.08 16.41 4.05
CA ILE A 295 -5.11 15.93 5.04
C ILE A 295 -4.18 17.06 5.48
N GLU A 296 -3.85 17.99 4.59
CA GLU A 296 -3.06 19.18 4.90
C GLU A 296 -3.80 20.11 5.87
N SER A 297 -5.11 20.24 5.73
CA SER A 297 -5.93 21.07 6.63
C SER A 297 -5.93 20.61 8.09
N ILE A 298 -5.60 19.34 8.34
CA ILE A 298 -5.42 18.79 9.70
C ILE A 298 -3.96 18.78 10.16
N GLY A 299 -3.03 19.38 9.37
CA GLY A 299 -1.64 19.59 9.75
C GLY A 299 -0.63 18.59 9.19
N TRP A 300 -1.01 17.78 8.22
CA TRP A 300 -0.06 16.88 7.54
C TRP A 300 0.58 17.57 6.34
N THR A 301 1.87 17.32 6.14
CA THR A 301 2.60 17.67 4.91
C THR A 301 3.61 16.58 4.59
N PRO A 302 3.87 16.25 3.32
CA PRO A 302 4.90 15.26 2.97
C PRO A 302 6.27 15.83 3.35
N ARG A 303 7.15 15.00 3.89
CA ARG A 303 8.56 15.35 4.20
C ARG A 303 9.51 14.90 3.11
N HIS A 304 9.07 13.97 2.28
CA HIS A 304 9.88 13.41 1.21
C HIS A 304 9.37 13.92 -0.14
N ASP A 305 10.28 14.49 -0.95
CA ASP A 305 10.00 14.87 -2.34
C ASP A 305 9.80 13.61 -3.20
N ALA A 306 8.84 13.66 -4.11
CA ALA A 306 8.46 12.50 -4.92
C ALA A 306 9.60 11.98 -5.82
N ARG A 307 10.48 12.87 -6.32
CA ARG A 307 11.65 12.49 -7.12
C ARG A 307 12.63 11.68 -6.29
N THR A 308 12.90 12.13 -5.07
CA THR A 308 13.78 11.47 -4.12
C THR A 308 13.23 10.08 -3.78
N VAL A 309 11.95 9.99 -3.42
CA VAL A 309 11.25 8.74 -3.10
C VAL A 309 11.37 7.73 -4.25
N LEU A 310 11.10 8.17 -5.48
CA LEU A 310 11.19 7.30 -6.66
C LEU A 310 12.64 6.86 -6.91
N GLY A 311 13.59 7.80 -6.85
CA GLY A 311 15.00 7.53 -7.12
C GLY A 311 15.62 6.54 -6.14
N GLU A 312 15.42 6.76 -4.83
CA GLU A 312 15.91 5.88 -3.76
C GLU A 312 15.29 4.49 -3.84
N PHE A 313 13.99 4.41 -4.10
CA PHE A 313 13.28 3.15 -4.26
C PHE A 313 13.84 2.32 -5.43
N ILE A 314 14.07 2.93 -6.59
CA ILE A 314 14.66 2.24 -7.75
C ILE A 314 16.10 1.81 -7.46
N ASP A 315 16.90 2.64 -6.80
CA ASP A 315 18.25 2.26 -6.38
C ASP A 315 18.22 1.06 -5.43
N ALA A 316 17.29 1.05 -4.47
CA ALA A 316 17.11 -0.07 -3.55
C ALA A 316 16.67 -1.36 -4.27
N MET A 317 15.78 -1.26 -5.29
CA MET A 317 15.42 -2.41 -6.14
C MET A 317 16.63 -3.01 -6.87
N GLY A 318 17.55 -2.15 -7.31
CA GLY A 318 18.78 -2.56 -8.00
C GLY A 318 19.85 -3.18 -7.09
N ARG A 319 19.83 -2.86 -5.79
CA ARG A 319 20.75 -3.43 -4.78
C ARG A 319 20.27 -4.83 -4.36
N ARG A 320 21.21 -5.62 -3.84
CA ARG A 320 20.92 -6.95 -3.25
C ARG A 320 20.84 -6.91 -1.72
N ASP A 321 20.63 -5.74 -1.17
CA ASP A 321 20.67 -5.58 0.28
C ASP A 321 19.54 -6.36 0.94
N SER A 322 19.90 -7.26 1.85
CA SER A 322 18.95 -7.96 2.71
C SER A 322 18.89 -7.21 4.05
N HIS A 323 17.76 -6.66 4.34
CA HIS A 323 17.54 -6.05 5.64
C HIS A 323 16.89 -7.06 6.61
N PRO A 324 17.06 -6.98 7.91
CA PRO A 324 16.41 -7.87 8.86
C PRO A 324 14.92 -7.48 9.03
N GLY A 325 14.01 -8.36 8.66
CA GLY A 325 12.58 -8.15 8.86
C GLY A 325 11.69 -8.84 7.83
N PRO A 326 10.35 -8.88 8.03
CA PRO A 326 9.43 -9.57 7.13
C PRO A 326 9.37 -8.98 5.72
N LEU A 327 9.62 -7.67 5.56
CA LEU A 327 9.73 -7.00 4.26
C LEU A 327 11.01 -7.34 3.51
N LEU A 328 11.97 -7.95 4.19
CA LEU A 328 13.38 -7.87 3.85
C LEU A 328 14.02 -9.24 3.77
N HIS A 329 13.23 -10.31 3.95
CA HIS A 329 13.70 -11.64 3.68
C HIS A 329 13.90 -11.83 2.17
N GLY A 330 15.08 -11.42 1.68
CA GLY A 330 15.67 -12.11 0.57
C GLY A 330 15.61 -13.61 0.91
N ARG A 331 14.96 -14.42 0.06
CA ARG A 331 14.87 -15.87 0.25
C ARG A 331 16.26 -16.40 0.63
N ARG A 332 16.47 -16.74 1.90
CA ARG A 332 17.43 -17.79 2.20
C ARG A 332 16.93 -19.00 1.42
N ARG A 333 17.63 -19.36 0.35
CA ARG A 333 17.53 -20.71 -0.20
C ARG A 333 17.70 -21.64 1.01
N ARG A 334 16.65 -22.38 1.37
CA ARG A 334 16.86 -23.61 2.11
C ARG A 334 17.85 -24.40 1.28
N ARG A 335 19.07 -24.48 1.74
CA ARG A 335 19.95 -25.58 1.43
C ARG A 335 19.50 -26.67 2.42
N ASP A 336 18.77 -27.62 1.92
CA ASP A 336 18.66 -28.94 2.52
C ASP A 336 19.96 -29.68 2.21
#